data_079235075db11ea12d74cf4ac02d2dd7
#
_entry.id   079235075db11ea12d74cf4ac02d2dd7
#
_cell.length_a   1.000
_cell.length_b   1.000
_cell.length_c   1.000
_cell.angle_alpha   90.00
_cell.angle_beta   90.00
_cell.angle_gamma   90.00
#
_symmetry.space_group_name_H-M   'P 1'
#
loop_
_entity.id
_entity.type
_entity.pdbx_description
1 polymer ?
#
loop_
_entity_poly.entity_id
_entity_poly.type
_entity_poly.pdbx_seq_one_letter_code
_entity_poly.pdbx_strand_id
1 'polypeptide(L)'
;MAKRKSTRETKNMIQTALWLPRGMHEKLKKAGGDRGLGDEIRRRLVLSYAAEETASDQTTYDLLVMIKEIAHNLSFDETWHTNRFNFDVFKVAIDTLLSLYQPSGEAQPETKAKLQKRFGHEDPEVIGRIMAHLAVHVPASRPSTLPVSFLKE
;
A
#
# COMPACT_ATOMS: atom_id res chain seq x y z
N MET A 1 4.26 -46.90 9.66
CA MET A 1 4.33 -45.41 9.71
C MET A 1 4.86 -44.88 8.39
N ALA A 2 4.00 -44.36 7.53
CA ALA A 2 4.38 -43.86 6.20
C ALA A 2 4.88 -42.40 6.29
N LYS A 3 6.15 -42.18 5.94
CA LYS A 3 6.73 -40.84 5.76
C LYS A 3 6.04 -40.17 4.56
N ARG A 4 5.19 -39.18 4.79
CA ARG A 4 4.69 -38.27 3.75
C ARG A 4 5.86 -37.51 3.17
N LYS A 5 6.33 -37.87 1.99
CA LYS A 5 7.23 -37.08 1.17
C LYS A 5 6.49 -35.84 0.73
N SER A 6 6.79 -34.68 1.36
CA SER A 6 6.41 -33.36 0.86
C SER A 6 7.28 -33.05 -0.35
N THR A 7 6.77 -33.34 -1.53
CA THR A 7 7.39 -32.89 -2.80
C THR A 7 6.95 -31.43 -3.03
N ARG A 8 7.50 -30.53 -2.24
CA ARG A 8 7.40 -29.09 -2.57
C ARG A 8 8.44 -28.80 -3.64
N GLU A 9 7.99 -28.21 -4.73
CA GLU A 9 8.86 -27.65 -5.76
C GLU A 9 9.77 -26.58 -5.15
N THR A 10 10.99 -26.97 -4.77
CA THR A 10 11.99 -26.06 -4.19
C THR A 10 12.99 -25.55 -5.22
N LYS A 11 12.71 -25.76 -6.52
CA LYS A 11 13.68 -25.50 -7.61
C LYS A 11 14.20 -24.08 -7.69
N ASN A 12 13.52 -23.09 -7.12
CA ASN A 12 13.92 -21.68 -7.15
C ASN A 12 13.98 -21.02 -5.75
N MET A 13 14.08 -21.83 -4.69
CA MET A 13 14.13 -21.30 -3.33
C MET A 13 15.57 -21.33 -2.80
N ILE A 14 16.04 -20.18 -2.30
CA ILE A 14 17.31 -20.06 -1.62
C ILE A 14 17.04 -20.08 -0.11
N GLN A 15 17.74 -20.94 0.62
CA GLN A 15 17.66 -20.98 2.07
C GLN A 15 18.47 -19.82 2.65
N THR A 16 17.84 -18.97 3.47
CA THR A 16 18.49 -17.83 4.12
C THR A 16 18.29 -17.94 5.62
N ALA A 17 19.36 -17.73 6.39
CA ALA A 17 19.28 -17.60 7.84
C ALA A 17 18.95 -16.15 8.23
N LEU A 18 17.94 -15.96 9.08
CA LEU A 18 17.49 -14.66 9.54
C LEU A 18 17.55 -14.60 11.07
N TRP A 19 18.25 -13.61 11.60
CA TRP A 19 18.28 -13.31 13.04
C TRP A 19 17.17 -12.33 13.39
N LEU A 20 16.28 -12.71 14.29
CA LEU A 20 15.16 -11.91 14.73
C LEU A 20 15.25 -11.58 16.21
N PRO A 21 14.94 -10.35 16.64
CA PRO A 21 14.72 -10.04 18.04
C PRO A 21 13.64 -10.96 18.62
N ARG A 22 13.84 -11.44 19.87
CA ARG A 22 12.95 -12.41 20.51
C ARG A 22 11.47 -12.00 20.47
N GLY A 23 11.16 -10.73 20.80
CA GLY A 23 9.80 -10.22 20.76
C GLY A 23 9.16 -10.22 19.36
N MET A 24 9.96 -9.98 18.31
CA MET A 24 9.50 -10.08 16.93
C MET A 24 9.23 -11.53 16.52
N HIS A 25 10.13 -12.45 16.89
CA HIS A 25 9.96 -13.87 16.64
C HIS A 25 8.63 -14.39 17.22
N GLU A 26 8.33 -14.07 18.48
CA GLU A 26 7.08 -14.48 19.15
C GLU A 26 5.84 -13.90 18.46
N LYS A 27 5.87 -12.61 18.10
CA LYS A 27 4.78 -11.96 17.35
C LYS A 27 4.54 -12.65 16.00
N LEU A 28 5.59 -12.94 15.25
CA LEU A 28 5.50 -13.59 13.95
C LEU A 28 5.02 -15.05 14.07
N LYS A 29 5.49 -15.78 15.08
CA LYS A 29 5.05 -17.15 15.37
C LYS A 29 3.55 -17.20 15.70
N LYS A 30 3.08 -16.27 16.55
CA LYS A 30 1.66 -16.12 16.88
C LYS A 30 0.81 -15.78 15.66
N ALA A 31 1.25 -14.84 14.83
CA ALA A 31 0.54 -14.42 13.62
C ALA A 31 0.53 -15.51 12.53
N GLY A 32 1.56 -16.35 12.46
CA GLY A 32 1.67 -17.45 11.50
C GLY A 32 0.68 -18.58 11.78
N GLY A 33 0.37 -18.85 13.07
CA GLY A 33 -0.53 -19.94 13.45
C GLY A 33 -0.18 -21.25 12.75
N ASP A 34 -1.19 -21.87 12.13
CA ASP A 34 -1.04 -23.16 11.41
C ASP A 34 -0.15 -23.09 10.16
N ARG A 35 0.05 -21.91 9.60
CA ARG A 35 0.92 -21.69 8.43
C ARG A 35 2.42 -21.75 8.79
N GLY A 36 2.75 -21.50 10.04
CA GLY A 36 4.11 -21.50 10.53
C GLY A 36 4.85 -20.17 10.33
N LEU A 37 5.95 -20.03 11.08
CA LEU A 37 6.79 -18.82 11.11
C LEU A 37 7.36 -18.46 9.73
N GLY A 38 7.88 -19.43 9.00
CA GLY A 38 8.53 -19.19 7.71
C GLY A 38 7.56 -18.66 6.65
N ASP A 39 6.33 -19.14 6.63
CA ASP A 39 5.30 -18.67 5.71
C ASP A 39 4.81 -17.28 6.08
N GLU A 40 4.73 -16.96 7.37
CA GLU A 40 4.36 -15.62 7.82
C GLU A 40 5.45 -14.59 7.50
N ILE A 41 6.71 -14.94 7.66
CA ILE A 41 7.84 -14.07 7.27
C ILE A 41 7.78 -13.80 5.76
N ARG A 42 7.64 -14.85 4.93
CA ARG A 42 7.55 -14.69 3.46
C ARG A 42 6.37 -13.82 3.06
N ARG A 43 5.21 -14.05 3.65
CA ARG A 43 4.03 -13.23 3.39
C ARG A 43 4.27 -11.75 3.67
N ARG A 44 4.89 -11.44 4.80
CA ARG A 44 5.18 -10.03 5.17
C ARG A 44 6.22 -9.41 4.26
N LEU A 45 7.25 -10.16 3.87
CA LEU A 45 8.25 -9.69 2.90
C LEU A 45 7.61 -9.38 1.55
N VAL A 46 6.78 -10.28 1.01
CA VAL A 46 6.05 -10.04 -0.26
C VAL A 46 5.17 -8.79 -0.16
N LEU A 47 4.45 -8.60 0.95
CA LEU A 47 3.63 -7.41 1.16
C LEU A 47 4.47 -6.13 1.29
N SER A 48 5.65 -6.21 1.92
CA SER A 48 6.57 -5.06 2.03
C SER A 48 7.10 -4.65 0.67
N TYR A 49 7.61 -5.60 -0.12
CA TYR A 49 8.06 -5.32 -1.49
C TYR A 49 6.95 -4.80 -2.38
N ALA A 50 5.76 -5.39 -2.32
CA ALA A 50 4.61 -4.90 -3.09
C ALA A 50 4.21 -3.47 -2.68
N ALA A 51 4.33 -3.11 -1.41
CA ALA A 51 4.09 -1.74 -0.95
C ALA A 51 5.15 -0.77 -1.48
N GLU A 52 6.43 -1.16 -1.46
CA GLU A 52 7.53 -0.37 -2.02
C GLU A 52 7.40 -0.20 -3.54
N GLU A 53 7.05 -1.27 -4.27
CA GLU A 53 6.81 -1.20 -5.72
C GLU A 53 5.57 -0.37 -6.08
N THR A 54 4.56 -0.34 -5.21
CA THR A 54 3.33 0.43 -5.43
C THR A 54 3.56 1.93 -5.19
N ALA A 55 4.43 2.29 -4.26
CA ALA A 55 4.88 3.65 -4.09
C ALA A 55 5.90 3.96 -5.20
N SER A 56 5.51 4.71 -6.21
CA SER A 56 6.33 5.03 -7.39
C SER A 56 7.66 5.73 -7.07
N ASP A 57 7.78 6.27 -5.86
CA ASP A 57 8.95 6.98 -5.35
C ASP A 57 8.94 7.03 -3.81
N GLN A 58 10.09 7.37 -3.21
CA GLN A 58 10.27 7.44 -1.76
C GLN A 58 9.31 8.43 -1.09
N THR A 59 9.05 9.58 -1.72
CA THR A 59 8.14 10.60 -1.19
C THR A 59 6.71 10.06 -1.06
N THR A 60 6.23 9.35 -2.07
CA THR A 60 4.92 8.68 -2.04
C THR A 60 4.87 7.61 -0.94
N TYR A 61 5.94 6.83 -0.77
CA TYR A 61 6.04 5.84 0.30
C TYR A 61 5.95 6.50 1.69
N ASP A 62 6.74 7.54 1.92
CA ASP A 62 6.76 8.27 3.19
C ASP A 62 5.40 8.90 3.50
N LEU A 63 4.72 9.46 2.49
CA LEU A 63 3.37 9.99 2.61
C LEU A 63 2.38 8.91 3.05
N LEU A 64 2.42 7.73 2.44
CA LEU A 64 1.54 6.61 2.82
C LEU A 64 1.80 6.12 4.25
N VAL A 65 3.07 6.10 4.69
CA VAL A 65 3.44 5.80 6.08
C VAL A 65 2.84 6.82 7.04
N MET A 66 2.95 8.12 6.74
CA MET A 66 2.38 9.18 7.58
C MET A 66 0.85 9.11 7.66
N ILE A 67 0.17 8.85 6.54
CA ILE A 67 -1.29 8.63 6.51
C ILE A 67 -1.68 7.46 7.42
N LYS A 68 -0.94 6.36 7.35
CA LYS A 68 -1.16 5.20 8.23
C LYS A 68 -0.96 5.54 9.70
N GLU A 69 0.08 6.30 10.05
CA GLU A 69 0.33 6.71 11.44
C GLU A 69 -0.77 7.64 11.97
N ILE A 70 -1.26 8.58 11.15
CA ILE A 70 -2.40 9.44 11.51
C ILE A 70 -3.64 8.57 11.80
N ALA A 71 -3.96 7.62 10.90
CA ALA A 71 -5.08 6.71 11.08
C ALA A 71 -4.94 5.86 12.35
N HIS A 72 -3.72 5.39 12.66
CA HIS A 72 -3.43 4.60 13.85
C HIS A 72 -3.60 5.42 15.13
N ASN A 73 -3.11 6.65 15.14
CA ASN A 73 -3.21 7.55 16.30
C ASN A 73 -4.64 8.01 16.61
N LEU A 74 -5.56 7.94 15.64
CA LEU A 74 -6.98 8.22 15.84
C LEU A 74 -7.80 6.99 16.22
N SER A 75 -7.17 5.80 16.32
CA SER A 75 -7.86 4.54 16.60
C SER A 75 -7.65 4.11 18.06
N PHE A 76 -8.13 4.91 19.03
CA PHE A 76 -8.08 4.56 20.44
C PHE A 76 -9.19 3.55 20.81
N ASP A 77 -10.43 4.02 20.91
CA ASP A 77 -11.60 3.20 21.22
C ASP A 77 -12.44 2.91 19.98
N GLU A 78 -12.49 3.87 19.06
CA GLU A 78 -13.21 3.79 17.79
C GLU A 78 -12.29 4.17 16.64
N THR A 79 -12.46 3.54 15.48
CA THR A 79 -11.66 3.82 14.30
C THR A 79 -12.11 5.13 13.63
N TRP A 80 -11.20 5.76 12.86
CA TRP A 80 -11.47 7.00 12.14
C TRP A 80 -12.68 6.91 11.19
N HIS A 81 -13.04 5.71 10.70
CA HIS A 81 -14.15 5.50 9.77
C HIS A 81 -15.48 5.10 10.43
N THR A 82 -15.50 4.86 11.75
CA THR A 82 -16.72 4.51 12.50
C THR A 82 -17.24 5.65 13.35
N ASN A 83 -16.41 6.67 13.65
CA ASN A 83 -16.76 7.83 14.44
C ASN A 83 -16.67 9.10 13.59
N ARG A 84 -17.74 9.90 13.54
CA ARG A 84 -17.82 11.13 12.75
C ARG A 84 -16.75 12.15 13.11
N PHE A 85 -16.52 12.36 14.40
CA PHE A 85 -15.51 13.32 14.87
C PHE A 85 -14.10 12.87 14.45
N ASN A 86 -13.77 11.58 14.64
CA ASN A 86 -12.49 11.02 14.22
C ASN A 86 -12.30 11.13 12.70
N PHE A 87 -13.36 10.95 11.92
CA PHE A 87 -13.33 11.15 10.48
C PHE A 87 -13.00 12.59 10.09
N ASP A 88 -13.65 13.57 10.74
CA ASP A 88 -13.40 14.99 10.45
C ASP A 88 -11.98 15.39 10.85
N VAL A 89 -11.47 14.90 11.98
CA VAL A 89 -10.06 15.09 12.40
C VAL A 89 -9.11 14.46 11.39
N PHE A 90 -9.37 13.22 10.95
CA PHE A 90 -8.55 12.53 9.96
C PHE A 90 -8.49 13.31 8.65
N LYS A 91 -9.64 13.78 8.16
CA LYS A 91 -9.72 14.58 6.94
C LYS A 91 -8.85 15.84 7.03
N VAL A 92 -8.98 16.62 8.11
CA VAL A 92 -8.18 17.82 8.32
C VAL A 92 -6.69 17.50 8.39
N ALA A 93 -6.32 16.42 9.07
CA ALA A 93 -4.93 15.99 9.18
C ALA A 93 -4.34 15.62 7.80
N ILE A 94 -5.10 14.91 6.96
CA ILE A 94 -4.67 14.56 5.59
C ILE A 94 -4.56 15.81 4.71
N ASP A 95 -5.53 16.71 4.74
CA ASP A 95 -5.49 17.96 3.97
C ASP A 95 -4.26 18.81 4.37
N THR A 96 -3.96 18.88 5.67
CA THR A 96 -2.77 19.56 6.19
C THR A 96 -1.49 18.90 5.73
N LEU A 97 -1.40 17.55 5.83
CA LEU A 97 -0.24 16.78 5.39
C LEU A 97 0.03 17.01 3.89
N LEU A 98 -0.99 16.92 3.03
CA LEU A 98 -0.85 17.17 1.60
C LEU A 98 -0.38 18.58 1.28
N SER A 99 -0.82 19.59 2.07
CA SER A 99 -0.37 20.97 1.91
C SER A 99 1.13 21.14 2.14
N LEU A 100 1.74 20.32 3.01
CA LEU A 100 3.19 20.31 3.24
C LEU A 100 3.99 19.76 2.05
N TYR A 101 3.35 18.94 1.23
CA TYR A 101 3.95 18.35 0.02
C TYR A 101 3.56 19.08 -1.27
N GLN A 102 2.86 20.21 -1.14
CA GLN A 102 2.45 20.98 -2.32
C GLN A 102 3.69 21.48 -3.09
N PRO A 103 3.87 21.08 -4.36
CA PRO A 103 4.99 21.54 -5.15
C PRO A 103 4.87 23.03 -5.44
N SER A 104 6.00 23.74 -5.39
CA SER A 104 6.10 25.12 -5.84
C SER A 104 6.18 25.18 -7.37
N GLY A 105 5.39 26.04 -7.99
CA GLY A 105 5.43 26.28 -9.44
C GLY A 105 4.13 25.97 -10.17
N GLU A 106 4.14 26.21 -11.47
CA GLU A 106 3.00 25.96 -12.34
C GLU A 106 2.95 24.50 -12.80
N ALA A 107 1.75 24.00 -13.07
CA ALA A 107 1.55 22.66 -13.63
C ALA A 107 2.22 22.55 -15.01
N GLN A 108 3.02 21.50 -15.21
CA GLN A 108 3.67 21.27 -16.49
C GLN A 108 2.63 20.98 -17.59
N PRO A 109 2.66 21.69 -18.74
CA PRO A 109 1.66 21.55 -19.81
C PRO A 109 1.54 20.13 -20.33
N GLU A 110 2.65 19.40 -20.43
CA GLU A 110 2.68 18.02 -20.89
C GLU A 110 1.94 17.06 -19.96
N THR A 111 2.11 17.23 -18.64
CA THR A 111 1.41 16.42 -17.64
C THR A 111 -0.08 16.70 -17.68
N LYS A 112 -0.46 17.97 -17.79
CA LYS A 112 -1.87 18.38 -17.94
C LYS A 112 -2.48 17.73 -19.18
N ALA A 113 -1.82 17.79 -20.34
CA ALA A 113 -2.30 17.21 -21.59
C ALA A 113 -2.45 15.67 -21.51
N LYS A 114 -1.50 14.97 -20.84
CA LYS A 114 -1.60 13.52 -20.62
C LYS A 114 -2.79 13.14 -19.76
N LEU A 115 -3.04 13.88 -18.67
CA LEU A 115 -4.18 13.64 -17.78
C LEU A 115 -5.51 13.96 -18.49
N GLN A 116 -5.56 15.06 -19.23
CA GLN A 116 -6.74 15.42 -20.04
C GLN A 116 -7.06 14.33 -21.07
N LYS A 117 -6.05 13.83 -21.79
CA LYS A 117 -6.25 12.73 -22.75
C LYS A 117 -6.76 11.46 -22.09
N ARG A 118 -6.30 11.16 -20.85
CA ARG A 118 -6.68 9.95 -20.12
C ARG A 118 -8.07 10.01 -19.50
N PHE A 119 -8.45 11.17 -18.95
CA PHE A 119 -9.66 11.33 -18.14
C PHE A 119 -10.75 12.20 -18.80
N GLY A 120 -10.44 12.85 -19.94
CA GLY A 120 -11.37 13.71 -20.66
C GLY A 120 -11.64 15.06 -20.01
N HIS A 121 -10.89 15.44 -18.97
CA HIS A 121 -11.08 16.67 -18.20
C HIS A 121 -9.75 17.39 -17.98
N GLU A 122 -9.81 18.73 -17.83
CA GLU A 122 -8.64 19.58 -17.50
C GLU A 122 -8.60 19.98 -16.03
N ASP A 123 -9.74 19.96 -15.36
CA ASP A 123 -9.90 20.35 -13.97
C ASP A 123 -9.31 19.28 -13.04
N PRO A 124 -8.29 19.60 -12.25
CA PRO A 124 -7.67 18.66 -11.32
C PRO A 124 -8.66 18.15 -10.25
N GLU A 125 -9.66 18.92 -9.86
CA GLU A 125 -10.67 18.48 -8.90
C GLU A 125 -11.55 17.37 -9.49
N VAL A 126 -11.98 17.53 -10.74
CA VAL A 126 -12.77 16.51 -11.46
C VAL A 126 -11.94 15.24 -11.67
N ILE A 127 -10.70 15.38 -12.11
CA ILE A 127 -9.78 14.24 -12.29
C ILE A 127 -9.55 13.53 -10.96
N GLY A 128 -9.32 14.27 -9.87
CA GLY A 128 -9.14 13.71 -8.54
C GLY A 128 -10.35 12.91 -8.05
N ARG A 129 -11.57 13.40 -8.28
CA ARG A 129 -12.81 12.68 -7.96
C ARG A 129 -12.95 11.38 -8.76
N ILE A 130 -12.63 11.42 -10.05
CA ILE A 130 -12.65 10.21 -10.91
C ILE A 130 -11.64 9.18 -10.38
N MET A 131 -10.42 9.60 -10.07
CA MET A 131 -9.38 8.70 -9.53
C MET A 131 -9.79 8.09 -8.19
N ALA A 132 -10.38 8.87 -7.28
CA ALA A 132 -10.87 8.38 -6.00
C ALA A 132 -11.97 7.32 -6.19
N HIS A 133 -12.92 7.54 -7.09
CA HIS A 133 -13.94 6.55 -7.43
C HIS A 133 -13.35 5.26 -8.01
N LEU A 134 -12.37 5.37 -8.90
CA LEU A 134 -11.69 4.21 -9.46
C LEU A 134 -10.94 3.41 -8.38
N ALA A 135 -10.28 4.09 -7.44
CA ALA A 135 -9.57 3.44 -6.34
C ALA A 135 -10.50 2.65 -5.41
N VAL A 136 -11.69 3.17 -5.11
CA VAL A 136 -12.68 2.49 -4.25
C VAL A 136 -13.27 1.25 -4.91
N HIS A 137 -13.42 1.24 -6.25
CA HIS A 137 -14.06 0.15 -6.99
C HIS A 137 -13.08 -0.90 -7.51
N VAL A 138 -11.76 -0.70 -7.36
CA VAL A 138 -10.76 -1.73 -7.63
C VAL A 138 -10.72 -2.68 -6.43
N PRO A 139 -11.21 -3.93 -6.53
CA PRO A 139 -11.16 -4.86 -5.41
C PRO A 139 -9.72 -5.06 -4.99
N ALA A 140 -9.45 -4.93 -3.67
CA ALA A 140 -8.14 -5.09 -3.03
C ALA A 140 -7.48 -6.48 -3.26
N SER A 141 -8.16 -7.38 -3.98
CA SER A 141 -7.71 -8.72 -4.32
C SER A 141 -7.02 -8.86 -5.68
N ARG A 142 -6.87 -7.79 -6.46
CA ARG A 142 -6.00 -7.87 -7.63
C ARG A 142 -4.56 -7.66 -7.17
N PRO A 143 -3.68 -8.69 -7.29
CA PRO A 143 -2.26 -8.42 -7.30
C PRO A 143 -2.03 -7.36 -8.38
N SER A 144 -1.22 -6.35 -8.10
CA SER A 144 -0.91 -5.22 -8.98
C SER A 144 -0.06 -5.69 -10.18
N THR A 145 -0.59 -6.61 -10.97
CA THR A 145 -0.18 -6.87 -12.33
C THR A 145 -1.14 -6.14 -13.26
N LEU A 146 -1.12 -4.81 -13.19
CA LEU A 146 -1.45 -4.05 -14.38
C LEU A 146 -0.33 -4.40 -15.36
N PRO A 147 -0.63 -5.06 -16.48
CA PRO A 147 0.40 -5.35 -17.44
C PRO A 147 0.98 -4.02 -17.92
N VAL A 148 2.31 -3.91 -17.85
CA VAL A 148 3.10 -2.76 -18.32
C VAL A 148 2.89 -2.49 -19.82
N SER A 149 2.05 -3.28 -20.51
CA SER A 149 1.71 -3.18 -21.91
C SER A 149 0.82 -2.01 -22.29
N PHE A 150 0.24 -1.26 -21.33
CA PHE A 150 -0.56 -0.07 -21.63
C PHE A 150 0.24 1.24 -21.71
N LEU A 151 1.57 1.19 -21.53
CA LEU A 151 2.47 2.35 -21.64
C LEU A 151 3.32 2.35 -22.90
N LYS A 152 3.02 1.48 -23.89
CA LYS A 152 3.63 1.53 -25.20
C LYS A 152 2.52 1.72 -26.24
N GLU A 153 2.21 2.98 -26.51
CA GLU A 153 1.86 3.54 -27.83
C GLU A 153 1.85 5.05 -27.68
#